data_c25ea4902b5159e0affff49e6e5f4682
#
_entry.id   c25ea4902b5159e0affff49e6e5f4682
#
_cell.length_a   1.000
_cell.length_b   1.000
_cell.length_c   1.000
_cell.angle_alpha   90.00
_cell.angle_beta   90.00
_cell.angle_gamma   90.00
#
_symmetry.space_group_name_H-M   'P 1'
#
loop_
_entity.id
_entity.type
_entity.pdbx_description
1 polymer ?
#
loop_
_entity_poly.entity_id
_entity_poly.type
_entity_poly.pdbx_seq_one_letter_code
_entity_poly.pdbx_strand_id
1 'polypeptide(L)'
;MVDGQEVWKRCKCVETRKLKRLIKASEITEEFRKLTFGNFKVEGKEEIVIQAFECAKSYFCEYPEIKSTRKNSIALLGQPGAGKTHLLTALSNNLIVKKKQHVVYFPYVEGFDDLRNDFDQLEEKMTHMRNADVLFIDDLFKPVRDSKGKRKPKYSEWILEKLYNVINHRYLNHKPLLISSELLIDDMLAIDEALATRIYEMCRDFIVIIQGDPLKLNHRVEGLK
;
A
#
# COMPACT_ATOMS: atom_id res chain seq x y z
N MET A 1 37.05 18.07 -18.51
CA MET A 1 37.97 18.60 -17.48
C MET A 1 37.47 19.98 -17.10
N VAL A 2 37.24 20.19 -15.81
CA VAL A 2 36.97 21.54 -15.27
C VAL A 2 38.08 21.74 -14.24
N ASP A 3 38.86 22.79 -14.37
CA ASP A 3 40.01 23.17 -13.53
C ASP A 3 41.08 22.05 -13.31
N GLY A 4 41.39 21.27 -14.36
CA GLY A 4 42.46 20.27 -14.32
C GLY A 4 42.15 19.02 -13.51
N GLN A 5 40.95 18.86 -12.96
CA GLN A 5 40.52 17.65 -12.23
C GLN A 5 39.66 16.75 -13.11
N GLU A 6 39.92 15.42 -13.06
CA GLU A 6 39.07 14.42 -13.69
C GLU A 6 37.76 14.32 -12.95
N VAL A 7 36.67 14.79 -13.56
CA VAL A 7 35.31 14.67 -13.00
C VAL A 7 34.66 13.38 -13.50
N TRP A 8 34.63 12.37 -12.65
CA TRP A 8 33.93 11.12 -12.92
C TRP A 8 32.40 11.29 -12.76
N LYS A 9 31.68 11.32 -13.88
CA LYS A 9 30.19 11.26 -13.84
C LYS A 9 29.74 9.81 -13.75
N ARG A 10 28.85 9.50 -12.78
CA ARG A 10 28.22 8.17 -12.69
C ARG A 10 27.47 7.86 -14.00
N CYS A 11 27.74 6.69 -14.57
CA CYS A 11 27.06 6.24 -15.78
C CYS A 11 25.55 6.10 -15.55
N LYS A 12 24.74 6.58 -16.48
CA LYS A 12 23.26 6.39 -16.47
C LYS A 12 22.85 4.93 -16.37
N CYS A 13 23.69 3.98 -16.83
CA CYS A 13 23.46 2.56 -16.72
C CYS A 13 23.39 2.04 -15.27
N VAL A 14 24.04 2.70 -14.31
CA VAL A 14 23.98 2.35 -12.89
C VAL A 14 22.61 2.67 -12.32
N GLU A 15 22.07 3.85 -12.64
CA GLU A 15 20.72 4.27 -12.22
C GLU A 15 19.64 3.37 -12.84
N THR A 16 19.78 3.03 -14.11
CA THR A 16 18.86 2.12 -14.81
C THR A 16 18.88 0.73 -14.18
N ARG A 17 20.07 0.20 -13.84
CA ARG A 17 20.19 -1.10 -13.16
C ARG A 17 19.57 -1.06 -11.75
N LYS A 18 19.82 0.01 -10.99
CA LYS A 18 19.21 0.20 -9.66
C LYS A 18 17.69 0.23 -9.77
N LEU A 19 17.14 1.00 -10.71
CA LEU A 19 15.69 1.07 -10.92
C LEU A 19 15.10 -0.30 -11.29
N LYS A 20 15.72 -1.05 -12.21
CA LYS A 20 15.27 -2.41 -12.57
C LYS A 20 15.24 -3.35 -11.36
N ARG A 21 16.24 -3.27 -10.47
CA ARG A 21 16.26 -4.06 -9.22
C ARG A 21 15.12 -3.68 -8.28
N LEU A 22 14.86 -2.39 -8.07
CA LEU A 22 13.75 -1.91 -7.24
C LEU A 22 12.39 -2.37 -7.79
N ILE A 23 12.21 -2.30 -9.11
CA ILE A 23 11.00 -2.75 -9.78
C ILE A 23 10.82 -4.27 -9.59
N LYS A 24 11.88 -5.06 -9.75
CA LYS A 24 11.81 -6.53 -9.54
C LYS A 24 11.51 -6.87 -8.08
N ALA A 25 12.17 -6.22 -7.15
CA ALA A 25 12.02 -6.45 -5.71
C ALA A 25 10.68 -5.97 -5.15
N SER A 26 9.93 -5.13 -5.88
CA SER A 26 8.61 -4.64 -5.43
C SER A 26 7.51 -5.68 -5.50
N GLU A 27 7.69 -6.73 -6.31
CA GLU A 27 6.68 -7.76 -6.59
C GLU A 27 5.38 -7.22 -7.20
N ILE A 28 5.36 -5.96 -7.62
CA ILE A 28 4.25 -5.37 -8.36
C ILE A 28 4.18 -6.00 -9.74
N THR A 29 3.02 -6.57 -10.10
CA THR A 29 2.81 -7.24 -11.39
C THR A 29 2.95 -6.26 -12.57
N GLU A 30 3.21 -6.78 -13.77
CA GLU A 30 3.32 -5.93 -14.97
C GLU A 30 2.03 -5.16 -15.27
N GLU A 31 0.88 -5.74 -14.98
CA GLU A 31 -0.41 -5.07 -15.11
C GLU A 31 -0.53 -3.90 -14.14
N PHE A 32 -0.19 -4.11 -12.87
CA PHE A 32 -0.22 -3.07 -11.84
C PHE A 32 0.82 -1.95 -12.09
N ARG A 33 1.94 -2.26 -12.76
CA ARG A 33 2.92 -1.22 -13.16
C ARG A 33 2.35 -0.20 -14.15
N LYS A 34 1.29 -0.55 -14.89
CA LYS A 34 0.61 0.37 -15.81
C LYS A 34 -0.31 1.35 -15.09
N LEU A 35 -0.64 1.10 -13.82
CA LEU A 35 -1.49 1.99 -13.03
C LEU A 35 -0.71 3.24 -12.61
N THR A 36 -1.24 4.40 -12.99
CA THR A 36 -0.65 5.70 -12.75
C THR A 36 -1.70 6.69 -12.28
N PHE A 37 -1.29 7.80 -11.67
CA PHE A 37 -2.22 8.91 -11.41
C PHE A 37 -2.82 9.50 -12.68
N GLY A 38 -2.09 9.46 -13.82
CA GLY A 38 -2.56 10.01 -15.09
C GLY A 38 -3.65 9.19 -15.77
N ASN A 39 -3.75 7.87 -15.49
CA ASN A 39 -4.81 7.03 -16.02
C ASN A 39 -5.93 6.72 -15.01
N PHE A 40 -5.88 7.32 -13.82
CA PHE A 40 -7.00 7.32 -12.89
C PHE A 40 -7.99 8.42 -13.28
N LYS A 41 -9.18 8.01 -13.72
CA LYS A 41 -10.22 8.97 -14.14
C LYS A 41 -10.92 9.54 -12.92
N VAL A 42 -10.85 10.85 -12.74
CA VAL A 42 -11.55 11.60 -11.67
C VAL A 42 -12.84 12.26 -12.14
N GLU A 43 -12.98 12.47 -13.46
CA GLU A 43 -14.14 13.12 -14.07
C GLU A 43 -15.40 12.30 -13.82
N GLY A 44 -16.46 12.94 -13.27
CA GLY A 44 -17.72 12.30 -12.94
C GLY A 44 -17.69 11.37 -11.73
N LYS A 45 -16.61 11.34 -10.96
CA LYS A 45 -16.51 10.58 -9.71
C LYS A 45 -17.09 11.36 -8.53
N GLU A 46 -17.58 10.62 -7.53
CA GLU A 46 -18.01 11.19 -6.26
C GLU A 46 -16.82 11.91 -5.57
N GLU A 47 -17.14 13.00 -4.86
CA GLU A 47 -16.16 13.87 -4.20
C GLU A 47 -15.18 13.10 -3.31
N ILE A 48 -15.63 12.07 -2.60
CA ILE A 48 -14.79 11.26 -1.72
C ILE A 48 -13.70 10.48 -2.50
N VAL A 49 -13.95 10.10 -3.76
CA VAL A 49 -12.98 9.45 -4.63
C VAL A 49 -11.95 10.46 -5.12
N ILE A 50 -12.39 11.70 -5.41
CA ILE A 50 -11.50 12.81 -5.76
C ILE A 50 -10.60 13.14 -4.56
N GLN A 51 -11.15 13.20 -3.35
CA GLN A 51 -10.38 13.41 -2.11
C GLN A 51 -9.33 12.30 -1.90
N ALA A 52 -9.67 11.03 -2.17
CA ALA A 52 -8.70 9.93 -2.09
C ALA A 52 -7.56 10.08 -3.10
N PHE A 53 -7.87 10.53 -4.31
CA PHE A 53 -6.88 10.81 -5.35
C PHE A 53 -5.95 11.95 -4.93
N GLU A 54 -6.48 13.08 -4.46
CA GLU A 54 -5.69 14.23 -4.01
C GLU A 54 -4.87 13.88 -2.75
N CYS A 55 -5.44 13.13 -1.81
CA CYS A 55 -4.71 12.61 -0.64
C CYS A 55 -3.47 11.80 -1.05
N ALA A 56 -3.62 10.87 -2.02
CA ALA A 56 -2.50 10.07 -2.51
C ALA A 56 -1.42 10.93 -3.22
N LYS A 57 -1.82 12.00 -3.92
CA LYS A 57 -0.89 12.96 -4.54
C LYS A 57 -0.17 13.81 -3.49
N SER A 58 -0.89 14.33 -2.50
CA SER A 58 -0.30 15.09 -1.39
C SER A 58 0.70 14.25 -0.63
N TYR A 59 0.34 13.01 -0.28
CA TYR A 59 1.27 12.06 0.33
C TYR A 59 2.56 11.89 -0.48
N PHE A 60 2.46 11.73 -1.80
CA PHE A 60 3.65 11.61 -2.66
C PHE A 60 4.53 12.86 -2.62
N CYS A 61 3.92 14.06 -2.60
CA CYS A 61 4.65 15.33 -2.52
C CYS A 61 5.35 15.48 -1.17
N GLU A 62 4.64 15.21 -0.09
CA GLU A 62 5.10 15.37 1.30
C GLU A 62 6.01 14.23 1.80
N TYR A 63 6.05 13.11 1.05
CA TYR A 63 6.81 11.92 1.43
C TYR A 63 8.27 12.18 1.88
N PRO A 64 9.07 13.05 1.22
CA PRO A 64 10.44 13.30 1.66
C PRO A 64 10.55 13.82 3.09
N GLU A 65 9.60 14.65 3.52
CA GLU A 65 9.56 15.30 4.83
C GLU A 65 9.01 14.35 5.90
N ILE A 66 7.98 13.57 5.55
CA ILE A 66 7.26 12.75 6.52
C ILE A 66 7.82 11.34 6.71
N LYS A 67 8.57 10.78 5.75
CA LYS A 67 8.97 9.36 5.71
C LYS A 67 9.67 8.85 6.97
N SER A 68 10.31 9.73 7.75
CA SER A 68 11.03 9.39 8.97
C SER A 68 10.27 9.82 10.23
N THR A 69 9.05 10.30 10.10
CA THR A 69 8.17 10.66 11.22
C THR A 69 7.29 9.48 11.64
N ARG A 70 6.53 9.62 12.73
CA ARG A 70 5.53 8.63 13.14
C ARG A 70 4.33 8.58 12.21
N LYS A 71 3.90 9.73 11.70
CA LYS A 71 2.73 9.88 10.83
C LYS A 71 3.14 9.90 9.36
N ASN A 72 3.69 8.79 8.90
CA ASN A 72 4.34 8.67 7.60
C ASN A 72 3.64 7.74 6.62
N SER A 73 2.44 7.28 6.95
CA SER A 73 1.72 6.25 6.23
C SER A 73 0.40 6.77 5.67
N ILE A 74 -0.19 6.05 4.72
CA ILE A 74 -1.48 6.38 4.11
C ILE A 74 -2.40 5.17 4.13
N ALA A 75 -3.70 5.38 4.43
CA ALA A 75 -4.73 4.36 4.37
C ALA A 75 -5.94 4.83 3.55
N LEU A 76 -6.33 4.04 2.56
CA LEU A 76 -7.57 4.20 1.82
C LEU A 76 -8.52 3.08 2.23
N LEU A 77 -9.59 3.41 2.94
CA LEU A 77 -10.49 2.47 3.59
C LEU A 77 -11.89 2.55 3.02
N GLY A 78 -12.67 1.46 3.08
CA GLY A 78 -14.08 1.44 2.75
C GLY A 78 -14.43 0.69 1.47
N GLN A 79 -15.48 1.11 0.77
CA GLN A 79 -16.18 0.34 -0.24
C GLN A 79 -15.30 -0.21 -1.36
N PRO A 80 -15.55 -1.48 -1.83
CA PRO A 80 -14.84 -2.07 -2.96
C PRO A 80 -15.17 -1.34 -4.27
N GLY A 81 -14.24 -1.43 -5.24
CA GLY A 81 -14.42 -0.84 -6.56
C GLY A 81 -14.20 0.67 -6.65
N ALA A 82 -13.88 1.35 -5.55
CA ALA A 82 -13.63 2.79 -5.51
C ALA A 82 -12.21 3.22 -5.94
N GLY A 83 -11.38 2.29 -6.41
CA GLY A 83 -10.05 2.59 -6.94
C GLY A 83 -8.92 2.65 -5.92
N LYS A 84 -9.11 2.21 -4.67
CA LYS A 84 -8.07 2.22 -3.61
C LYS A 84 -6.75 1.57 -4.06
N THR A 85 -6.84 0.33 -4.54
CA THR A 85 -5.66 -0.42 -5.06
C THR A 85 -5.00 0.32 -6.21
N HIS A 86 -5.77 0.90 -7.16
CA HIS A 86 -5.21 1.69 -8.26
C HIS A 86 -4.40 2.88 -7.73
N LEU A 87 -4.97 3.68 -6.83
CA LEU A 87 -4.32 4.88 -6.28
C LEU A 87 -3.03 4.53 -5.53
N LEU A 88 -3.07 3.51 -4.66
CA LEU A 88 -1.89 3.10 -3.89
C LEU A 88 -0.84 2.41 -4.76
N THR A 89 -1.24 1.70 -5.80
CA THR A 89 -0.31 1.17 -6.80
C THR A 89 0.35 2.30 -7.61
N ALA A 90 -0.43 3.28 -8.05
CA ALA A 90 0.11 4.46 -8.76
C ALA A 90 1.09 5.26 -7.88
N LEU A 91 0.77 5.40 -6.58
CA LEU A 91 1.65 5.99 -5.59
C LEU A 91 2.95 5.17 -5.45
N SER A 92 2.85 3.84 -5.27
CA SER A 92 3.99 2.92 -5.19
C SER A 92 4.91 3.03 -6.41
N ASN A 93 4.34 3.01 -7.62
CA ASN A 93 5.09 3.16 -8.87
C ASN A 93 5.85 4.50 -8.91
N ASN A 94 5.22 5.60 -8.46
CA ASN A 94 5.87 6.91 -8.41
C ASN A 94 6.98 6.95 -7.34
N LEU A 95 6.79 6.33 -6.16
CA LEU A 95 7.82 6.23 -5.13
C LEU A 95 9.05 5.45 -5.64
N ILE A 96 8.85 4.33 -6.35
CA ILE A 96 9.92 3.55 -6.96
C ILE A 96 10.65 4.37 -8.04
N VAL A 97 9.91 4.92 -8.98
CA VAL A 97 10.50 5.54 -10.19
C VAL A 97 11.11 6.91 -9.88
N LYS A 98 10.38 7.78 -9.16
CA LYS A 98 10.78 9.18 -8.95
C LYS A 98 11.56 9.38 -7.66
N LYS A 99 11.21 8.67 -6.57
CA LYS A 99 11.89 8.83 -5.27
C LYS A 99 12.92 7.72 -5.00
N LYS A 100 13.04 6.70 -5.90
CA LYS A 100 13.99 5.56 -5.80
C LYS A 100 13.85 4.77 -4.50
N GLN A 101 12.62 4.67 -3.98
CA GLN A 101 12.34 3.91 -2.78
C GLN A 101 12.20 2.41 -3.08
N HIS A 102 12.66 1.58 -2.16
CA HIS A 102 12.37 0.15 -2.15
C HIS A 102 10.98 -0.07 -1.59
N VAL A 103 9.99 -0.29 -2.48
CA VAL A 103 8.62 -0.62 -2.12
C VAL A 103 8.42 -2.12 -2.24
N VAL A 104 7.79 -2.74 -1.25
CA VAL A 104 7.31 -4.13 -1.32
C VAL A 104 5.78 -4.12 -1.36
N TYR A 105 5.20 -4.75 -2.40
CA TYR A 105 3.78 -4.98 -2.52
C TYR A 105 3.42 -6.34 -1.88
N PHE A 106 2.41 -6.36 -1.04
CA PHE A 106 1.91 -7.54 -0.38
C PHE A 106 0.39 -7.64 -0.51
N PRO A 107 -0.12 -8.51 -1.42
CA PRO A 107 -1.54 -8.83 -1.49
C PRO A 107 -1.90 -9.68 -0.26
N TYR A 108 -2.72 -9.11 0.64
CA TYR A 108 -2.97 -9.71 1.95
C TYR A 108 -3.51 -11.14 1.89
N VAL A 109 -4.50 -11.38 1.01
CA VAL A 109 -5.18 -12.67 0.95
C VAL A 109 -4.25 -13.75 0.34
N GLU A 110 -3.76 -13.49 -0.84
CA GLU A 110 -2.92 -14.41 -1.60
C GLU A 110 -1.56 -14.61 -0.93
N GLY A 111 -0.97 -13.52 -0.44
CA GLY A 111 0.36 -13.54 0.17
C GLY A 111 0.43 -14.42 1.42
N PHE A 112 -0.60 -14.41 2.29
CA PHE A 112 -0.61 -15.30 3.45
C PHE A 112 -1.01 -16.74 3.11
N ASP A 113 -1.87 -16.95 2.11
CA ASP A 113 -2.22 -18.30 1.66
C ASP A 113 -0.99 -19.02 1.08
N ASP A 114 -0.16 -18.35 0.28
CA ASP A 114 1.07 -18.91 -0.30
C ASP A 114 2.13 -19.23 0.77
N LEU A 115 2.25 -18.40 1.81
CA LEU A 115 3.28 -18.54 2.83
C LEU A 115 2.96 -19.55 3.94
N ARG A 116 1.74 -20.08 4.00
CA ARG A 116 1.29 -20.92 5.12
C ARG A 116 2.06 -22.24 5.23
N ASN A 117 2.55 -22.78 4.13
CA ASN A 117 3.15 -24.12 4.04
C ASN A 117 4.68 -24.10 3.78
N ASP A 118 5.31 -22.93 3.74
CA ASP A 118 6.74 -22.80 3.47
C ASP A 118 7.39 -21.81 4.46
N PHE A 119 8.05 -22.37 5.47
CA PHE A 119 8.66 -21.58 6.54
C PHE A 119 9.85 -20.73 6.07
N ASP A 120 10.63 -21.21 5.12
CA ASP A 120 11.82 -20.50 4.62
C ASP A 120 11.37 -19.28 3.81
N GLN A 121 10.40 -19.46 2.92
CA GLN A 121 9.80 -18.36 2.16
C GLN A 121 9.06 -17.37 3.09
N LEU A 122 8.40 -17.86 4.15
CA LEU A 122 7.74 -17.01 5.13
C LEU A 122 8.74 -16.06 5.80
N GLU A 123 9.86 -16.56 6.34
CA GLU A 123 10.81 -15.72 7.07
C GLU A 123 11.53 -14.74 6.13
N GLU A 124 11.85 -15.16 4.91
CA GLU A 124 12.38 -14.26 3.89
C GLU A 124 11.39 -13.14 3.57
N LYS A 125 10.11 -13.47 3.34
CA LYS A 125 9.06 -12.51 3.04
C LYS A 125 8.81 -11.54 4.19
N MET A 126 8.72 -12.06 5.43
CA MET A 126 8.58 -11.24 6.64
C MET A 126 9.75 -10.26 6.80
N THR A 127 10.95 -10.72 6.48
CA THR A 127 12.16 -9.88 6.51
C THR A 127 12.11 -8.79 5.43
N HIS A 128 11.68 -9.11 4.21
CA HIS A 128 11.48 -8.13 3.15
C HIS A 128 10.41 -7.09 3.55
N MET A 129 9.28 -7.53 4.10
CA MET A 129 8.22 -6.64 4.57
C MET A 129 8.68 -5.71 5.70
N ARG A 130 9.48 -6.21 6.65
CA ARG A 130 10.06 -5.39 7.73
C ARG A 130 11.05 -4.36 7.20
N ASN A 131 11.91 -4.74 6.23
CA ASN A 131 13.08 -3.94 5.84
C ASN A 131 12.84 -2.99 4.67
N ALA A 132 11.82 -3.19 3.84
CA ALA A 132 11.47 -2.28 2.76
C ALA A 132 11.37 -0.81 3.23
N ASP A 133 11.73 0.15 2.36
CA ASP A 133 11.51 1.56 2.66
C ASP A 133 10.01 1.84 2.85
N VAL A 134 9.18 1.24 1.99
CA VAL A 134 7.72 1.34 2.04
C VAL A 134 7.10 -0.05 1.88
N LEU A 135 6.09 -0.37 2.68
CA LEU A 135 5.30 -1.60 2.53
C LEU A 135 3.88 -1.23 2.11
N PHE A 136 3.45 -1.77 0.97
CA PHE A 136 2.06 -1.68 0.53
C PHE A 136 1.32 -2.99 0.84
N ILE A 137 0.38 -2.95 1.77
CA ILE A 137 -0.52 -4.06 2.10
C ILE A 137 -1.85 -3.79 1.40
N ASP A 138 -2.18 -4.61 0.41
CA ASP A 138 -3.41 -4.46 -0.36
C ASP A 138 -4.49 -5.40 0.17
N ASP A 139 -5.72 -4.88 0.25
CA ASP A 139 -6.92 -5.61 0.73
C ASP A 139 -6.76 -6.19 2.16
N LEU A 140 -6.14 -5.42 3.08
CA LEU A 140 -5.95 -5.81 4.47
C LEU A 140 -7.27 -6.26 5.11
N PHE A 141 -7.30 -7.46 5.72
CA PHE A 141 -8.47 -8.10 6.34
C PHE A 141 -9.66 -8.26 5.40
N LYS A 142 -9.42 -8.46 4.10
CA LYS A 142 -10.49 -8.54 3.09
C LYS A 142 -11.63 -9.45 3.55
N PRO A 143 -12.89 -8.94 3.59
CA PRO A 143 -14.01 -9.75 3.99
C PRO A 143 -14.30 -10.85 2.97
N VAL A 144 -14.39 -12.08 3.44
CA VAL A 144 -14.83 -13.27 2.69
C VAL A 144 -16.22 -13.71 3.17
N ARG A 145 -16.95 -14.44 2.33
CA ARG A 145 -18.24 -15.02 2.73
C ARG A 145 -17.99 -16.32 3.49
N ASP A 146 -18.58 -16.42 4.68
CA ASP A 146 -18.61 -17.68 5.44
C ASP A 146 -19.62 -18.69 4.81
N SER A 147 -19.69 -19.88 5.39
CA SER A 147 -20.60 -20.96 4.96
C SER A 147 -22.10 -20.56 5.00
N LYS A 148 -22.45 -19.51 5.75
CA LYS A 148 -23.79 -18.94 5.85
C LYS A 148 -23.99 -17.73 4.92
N GLY A 149 -23.02 -17.43 4.06
CA GLY A 149 -23.05 -16.29 3.13
C GLY A 149 -22.78 -14.91 3.78
N LYS A 150 -22.51 -14.87 5.10
CA LYS A 150 -22.20 -13.61 5.80
C LYS A 150 -20.76 -13.20 5.53
N ARG A 151 -20.55 -11.92 5.21
CA ARG A 151 -19.20 -11.35 5.03
C ARG A 151 -18.53 -11.19 6.39
N LYS A 152 -17.34 -11.75 6.51
CA LYS A 152 -16.48 -11.63 7.70
C LYS A 152 -15.04 -11.35 7.29
N PRO A 153 -14.30 -10.55 8.08
CA PRO A 153 -12.86 -10.34 7.86
C PRO A 153 -12.11 -11.68 7.84
N LYS A 154 -11.19 -11.84 6.87
CA LYS A 154 -10.33 -13.03 6.79
C LYS A 154 -9.10 -12.81 7.66
N TYR A 155 -8.99 -13.52 8.77
CA TYR A 155 -7.80 -13.57 9.62
C TYR A 155 -7.76 -14.88 10.42
N SER A 156 -6.61 -15.16 11.01
CA SER A 156 -6.39 -16.21 12.01
C SER A 156 -5.37 -15.69 13.02
N GLU A 157 -5.25 -16.33 14.18
CA GLU A 157 -4.26 -15.96 15.20
C GLU A 157 -2.85 -15.93 14.63
N TRP A 158 -2.50 -16.92 13.81
CA TRP A 158 -1.22 -16.98 13.11
C TRP A 158 -0.99 -15.77 12.21
N ILE A 159 -1.99 -15.37 11.41
CA ILE A 159 -1.90 -14.18 10.54
C ILE A 159 -1.73 -12.92 11.39
N LEU A 160 -2.50 -12.78 12.47
CA LEU A 160 -2.41 -11.62 13.37
C LEU A 160 -1.02 -11.51 14.00
N GLU A 161 -0.46 -12.63 14.48
CA GLU A 161 0.89 -12.68 15.02
C GLU A 161 1.93 -12.18 14.00
N LYS A 162 1.89 -12.71 12.76
CA LYS A 162 2.84 -12.33 11.71
C LYS A 162 2.67 -10.86 11.30
N LEU A 163 1.43 -10.42 11.13
CA LEU A 163 1.10 -9.04 10.77
C LEU A 163 1.53 -8.07 11.86
N TYR A 164 1.25 -8.40 13.14
CA TYR A 164 1.70 -7.61 14.28
C TYR A 164 3.22 -7.45 14.29
N ASN A 165 3.97 -8.54 14.10
CA ASN A 165 5.43 -8.48 14.05
C ASN A 165 5.95 -7.51 12.97
N VAL A 166 5.37 -7.53 11.78
CA VAL A 166 5.75 -6.60 10.70
C VAL A 166 5.37 -5.17 11.04
N ILE A 167 4.11 -4.92 11.39
CA ILE A 167 3.59 -3.57 11.62
C ILE A 167 4.25 -2.95 12.84
N ASN A 168 4.43 -3.69 13.94
CA ASN A 168 5.11 -3.20 15.12
C ASN A 168 6.58 -2.86 14.84
N HIS A 169 7.30 -3.70 14.09
CA HIS A 169 8.66 -3.38 13.66
C HIS A 169 8.70 -2.08 12.86
N ARG A 170 7.78 -1.91 11.90
CA ARG A 170 7.71 -0.71 11.06
C ARG A 170 7.31 0.52 11.85
N TYR A 171 6.36 0.38 12.76
CA TYR A 171 5.95 1.41 13.71
C TYR A 171 7.13 1.91 14.54
N LEU A 172 7.90 1.03 15.16
CA LEU A 172 9.05 1.38 15.99
C LEU A 172 10.20 2.02 15.20
N ASN A 173 10.36 1.64 13.93
CA ASN A 173 11.44 2.11 13.05
C ASN A 173 11.00 3.21 12.07
N HIS A 174 9.82 3.80 12.27
CA HIS A 174 9.28 4.87 11.42
C HIS A 174 9.28 4.50 9.92
N LYS A 175 8.89 3.27 9.59
CA LYS A 175 8.86 2.78 8.20
C LYS A 175 7.44 2.87 7.63
N PRO A 176 7.21 3.64 6.55
CA PRO A 176 5.89 3.90 5.99
C PRO A 176 5.11 2.66 5.56
N LEU A 177 3.78 2.70 5.76
CA LEU A 177 2.79 1.77 5.26
C LEU A 177 1.88 2.45 4.23
N LEU A 178 1.54 1.74 3.17
CA LEU A 178 0.40 2.05 2.30
C LEU A 178 -0.63 0.95 2.54
N ILE A 179 -1.87 1.29 2.86
CA ILE A 179 -2.89 0.31 3.24
C ILE A 179 -4.16 0.55 2.44
N SER A 180 -4.64 -0.47 1.72
CA SER A 180 -6.02 -0.54 1.27
C SER A 180 -6.80 -1.53 2.13
N SER A 181 -8.05 -1.22 2.46
CA SER A 181 -8.94 -2.15 3.13
C SER A 181 -10.40 -1.86 2.81
N GLU A 182 -11.24 -2.89 2.89
CA GLU A 182 -12.69 -2.73 2.90
C GLU A 182 -13.22 -2.44 4.32
N LEU A 183 -12.42 -2.68 5.36
CA LEU A 183 -12.74 -2.40 6.75
C LEU A 183 -12.37 -0.96 7.11
N LEU A 184 -13.10 -0.41 8.07
CA LEU A 184 -12.77 0.84 8.73
C LEU A 184 -11.88 0.60 9.96
N ILE A 185 -11.36 1.66 10.54
CA ILE A 185 -10.52 1.56 11.75
C ILE A 185 -11.28 0.89 12.91
N ASP A 186 -12.56 1.21 13.10
CA ASP A 186 -13.38 0.61 14.16
C ASP A 186 -13.53 -0.91 13.98
N ASP A 187 -13.67 -1.38 12.73
CA ASP A 187 -13.70 -2.81 12.43
C ASP A 187 -12.35 -3.48 12.76
N MET A 188 -11.24 -2.79 12.45
CA MET A 188 -9.90 -3.29 12.77
C MET A 188 -9.63 -3.31 14.27
N LEU A 189 -10.12 -2.33 15.03
CA LEU A 189 -10.05 -2.30 16.51
C LEU A 189 -10.76 -3.53 17.11
N ALA A 190 -11.88 -3.95 16.54
CA ALA A 190 -12.59 -5.16 16.98
C ALA A 190 -11.83 -6.47 16.67
N ILE A 191 -10.87 -6.46 15.74
CA ILE A 191 -10.03 -7.62 15.40
C ILE A 191 -8.79 -7.64 16.31
N ASP A 192 -8.04 -6.54 16.36
CA ASP A 192 -6.82 -6.39 17.17
C ASP A 192 -6.57 -4.91 17.45
N GLU A 193 -6.83 -4.48 18.69
CA GLU A 193 -6.69 -3.09 19.13
C GLU A 193 -5.25 -2.59 18.99
N ALA A 194 -4.27 -3.41 19.35
CA ALA A 194 -2.87 -3.03 19.33
C ALA A 194 -2.34 -2.79 17.91
N LEU A 195 -2.82 -3.56 16.94
CA LEU A 195 -2.49 -3.41 15.54
C LEU A 195 -3.21 -2.22 14.92
N ALA A 196 -4.52 -2.10 15.17
CA ALA A 196 -5.35 -1.04 14.59
C ALA A 196 -4.93 0.35 15.06
N THR A 197 -4.59 0.51 16.36
CA THR A 197 -4.12 1.79 16.90
C THR A 197 -2.80 2.24 16.30
N ARG A 198 -1.85 1.31 16.04
CA ARG A 198 -0.60 1.62 15.36
C ARG A 198 -0.84 2.05 13.91
N ILE A 199 -1.68 1.33 13.18
CA ILE A 199 -2.06 1.70 11.81
C ILE A 199 -2.68 3.09 11.80
N TYR A 200 -3.63 3.35 12.69
CA TYR A 200 -4.29 4.65 12.79
C TYR A 200 -3.30 5.77 13.07
N GLU A 201 -2.41 5.61 14.07
CA GLU A 201 -1.42 6.63 14.40
C GLU A 201 -0.48 6.92 13.23
N MET A 202 0.01 5.87 12.55
CA MET A 202 0.91 6.02 11.40
C MET A 202 0.24 6.70 10.20
N CYS A 203 -1.06 6.42 9.96
CA CYS A 203 -1.80 6.93 8.81
C CYS A 203 -2.59 8.22 9.12
N ARG A 204 -2.56 8.73 10.35
CA ARG A 204 -3.47 9.75 10.89
C ARG A 204 -3.68 10.96 9.99
N ASP A 205 -2.62 11.41 9.32
CA ASP A 205 -2.70 12.62 8.49
C ASP A 205 -3.12 12.32 7.03
N PHE A 206 -3.15 11.02 6.64
CA PHE A 206 -3.48 10.54 5.29
C PHE A 206 -4.45 9.33 5.34
N ILE A 207 -5.57 9.48 6.04
CA ILE A 207 -6.67 8.51 6.01
C ILE A 207 -7.82 9.05 5.20
N VAL A 208 -8.31 8.27 4.23
CA VAL A 208 -9.55 8.56 3.52
C VAL A 208 -10.50 7.38 3.65
N ILE A 209 -11.71 7.67 4.14
CA ILE A 209 -12.81 6.69 4.29
C ILE A 209 -13.77 6.87 3.13
N ILE A 210 -13.80 5.90 2.22
CA ILE A 210 -14.60 5.92 1.00
C ILE A 210 -15.90 5.16 1.26
N GLN A 211 -16.96 5.90 1.54
CA GLN A 211 -18.31 5.40 1.79
C GLN A 211 -19.33 6.25 1.02
N GLY A 212 -20.38 5.62 0.50
CA GLY A 212 -21.45 6.27 -0.24
C GLY A 212 -22.31 5.28 -1.03
N ASP A 213 -22.94 5.75 -2.09
CA ASP A 213 -23.75 4.91 -2.97
C ASP A 213 -22.85 3.89 -3.71
N PRO A 214 -23.06 2.56 -3.51
CA PRO A 214 -22.26 1.54 -4.16
C PRO A 214 -22.29 1.58 -5.70
N LEU A 215 -23.39 2.02 -6.29
CA LEU A 215 -23.52 2.12 -7.74
C LEU A 215 -22.71 3.27 -8.32
N LYS A 216 -22.50 4.33 -7.55
CA LYS A 216 -21.71 5.49 -7.96
C LYS A 216 -20.22 5.32 -7.66
N LEU A 217 -19.88 4.67 -6.54
CA LEU A 217 -18.50 4.49 -6.11
C LEU A 217 -17.78 3.34 -6.85
N ASN A 218 -18.52 2.30 -7.24
CA ASN A 218 -17.92 1.11 -7.82
C ASN A 218 -17.78 1.22 -9.35
N HIS A 219 -16.60 1.63 -9.82
CA HIS A 219 -16.32 1.74 -11.26
C HIS A 219 -16.43 0.43 -12.06
N ARG A 220 -16.45 -0.75 -11.38
CA ARG A 220 -16.61 -2.05 -12.05
C ARG A 220 -18.04 -2.30 -12.51
N VAL A 221 -19.01 -1.55 -12.01
CA VAL A 221 -20.43 -1.61 -12.37
C VAL A 221 -20.88 -0.38 -13.16
N GLU A 222 -19.97 0.50 -13.56
CA GLU A 222 -20.28 1.60 -14.47
C GLU A 222 -20.90 1.07 -15.77
N GLY A 223 -22.14 1.46 -16.08
CA GLY A 223 -22.87 1.01 -17.26
C GLY A 223 -23.85 -0.13 -17.02
N LEU A 224 -23.94 -0.70 -15.83
CA LEU A 224 -25.07 -1.53 -15.41
C LEU A 224 -26.24 -0.60 -15.07
N LYS A 225 -27.09 -0.27 -16.07
CA LYS A 225 -28.38 0.38 -15.93
C LYS A 225 -29.49 -0.57 -16.32
#